data_07df49fba7a0d3257db525f27d07a5bf
#
_entry.id   07df49fba7a0d3257db525f27d07a5bf
#
_cell.length_a   1.000
_cell.length_b   1.000
_cell.length_c   1.000
_cell.angle_alpha   90.00
_cell.angle_beta   90.00
_cell.angle_gamma   90.00
#
_symmetry.space_group_name_H-M   'P 1'
#
loop_
_entity.id
_entity.type
_entity.pdbx_description
1 polymer ?
#
loop_
_entity_poly.entity_id
_entity_poly.type
_entity_poly.pdbx_seq_one_letter_code
_entity_poly.pdbx_strand_id
1 'polypeptide(L)'
;EKINVSLLKQKYSEQSDILIGKYSIDTNSRLIKNTNESLKLTQREIQIILFLKKSKSPQNIENLQKEVWGHNSNLETHTVETHIYRLRKKISEKFKDNNFINSTKKGYTI
;
A
#
# COMPACT_ATOMS: atom_id res chain seq x y z
N GLU A 1 -13.21 -19.81 -27.44
CA GLU A 1 -13.25 -18.36 -27.33
C GLU A 1 -13.76 -17.92 -25.96
N LYS A 2 -14.82 -18.56 -25.50
CA LYS A 2 -15.33 -18.27 -24.14
C LYS A 2 -14.29 -18.58 -23.09
N ILE A 3 -13.54 -19.65 -23.32
CA ILE A 3 -12.48 -20.06 -22.41
C ILE A 3 -11.38 -18.99 -22.35
N ASN A 4 -11.05 -18.42 -23.52
CA ASN A 4 -10.04 -17.38 -23.57
C ASN A 4 -10.45 -16.14 -22.80
N VAL A 5 -11.71 -15.77 -22.90
CA VAL A 5 -12.23 -14.62 -22.16
C VAL A 5 -12.15 -14.86 -20.66
N SER A 6 -12.51 -16.06 -20.23
CA SER A 6 -12.42 -16.42 -18.82
C SER A 6 -10.98 -16.36 -18.33
N LEU A 7 -10.04 -16.85 -19.12
CA LEU A 7 -8.63 -16.81 -18.74
C LEU A 7 -8.13 -15.38 -18.62
N LEU A 8 -8.57 -14.50 -19.53
CA LEU A 8 -8.18 -13.10 -19.46
C LEU A 8 -8.68 -12.45 -18.17
N LYS A 9 -9.90 -12.75 -17.78
CA LYS A 9 -10.44 -12.22 -16.52
C LYS A 9 -9.64 -12.70 -15.33
N GLN A 10 -9.25 -13.96 -15.34
CA GLN A 10 -8.44 -14.50 -14.26
C GLN A 10 -7.09 -13.81 -14.18
N LYS A 11 -6.48 -13.54 -15.33
CA LYS A 11 -5.21 -12.82 -15.36
C LYS A 11 -5.33 -11.43 -14.75
N TYR A 12 -6.41 -10.72 -15.11
CA TYR A 12 -6.61 -9.39 -14.55
C TYR A 12 -6.81 -9.45 -13.05
N SER A 13 -7.57 -10.42 -12.55
CA SER A 13 -7.77 -10.60 -11.12
C SER A 13 -6.45 -10.90 -10.42
N GLU A 14 -5.64 -11.76 -10.99
CA GLU A 14 -4.34 -12.10 -10.43
C GLU A 14 -3.40 -10.90 -10.41
N GLN A 15 -3.44 -10.10 -11.49
CA GLN A 15 -2.58 -8.93 -11.58
C GLN A 15 -2.98 -7.84 -10.61
N SER A 16 -4.25 -7.80 -10.19
CA SER A 16 -4.69 -6.80 -9.24
C SER A 16 -4.33 -7.15 -7.81
N ASP A 17 -3.93 -8.39 -7.55
CA ASP A 17 -3.51 -8.81 -6.23
C ASP A 17 -1.99 -8.73 -6.13
N ILE A 18 -1.53 -7.93 -5.19
CA ILE A 18 -0.11 -7.70 -4.99
C ILE A 18 0.29 -8.33 -3.67
N LEU A 19 1.31 -9.19 -3.71
CA LEU A 19 1.79 -9.88 -2.51
C LEU A 19 2.85 -9.04 -1.81
N ILE A 20 2.66 -8.85 -0.51
CA ILE A 20 3.61 -8.12 0.33
C ILE A 20 3.81 -8.94 1.60
N GLY A 21 4.89 -9.75 1.65
CA GLY A 21 5.10 -10.63 2.77
C GLY A 21 3.94 -11.60 2.91
N LYS A 22 3.30 -11.60 4.06
CA LYS A 22 2.16 -12.46 4.33
C LYS A 22 0.82 -11.86 3.93
N TYR A 23 0.85 -10.68 3.33
CA TYR A 23 -0.36 -9.98 2.94
C TYR A 23 -0.54 -9.99 1.43
N SER A 24 -1.80 -9.89 1.00
CA SER A 24 -2.10 -9.61 -0.39
C SER A 24 -3.02 -8.39 -0.47
N ILE A 25 -2.80 -7.58 -1.48
CA ILE A 25 -3.58 -6.36 -1.67
C ILE A 25 -4.38 -6.49 -2.95
N ASP A 26 -5.71 -6.34 -2.82
CA ASP A 26 -6.60 -6.26 -3.96
C ASP A 26 -6.82 -4.79 -4.26
N THR A 27 -6.18 -4.29 -5.32
CA THR A 27 -6.26 -2.88 -5.66
C THR A 27 -7.65 -2.48 -6.17
N ASN A 28 -8.40 -3.41 -6.73
CA ASN A 28 -9.75 -3.13 -7.19
C ASN A 28 -10.71 -2.91 -6.05
N SER A 29 -10.63 -3.75 -5.02
CA SER A 29 -11.50 -3.65 -3.85
C SER A 29 -10.90 -2.79 -2.75
N ARG A 30 -9.64 -2.41 -2.89
CA ARG A 30 -8.89 -1.67 -1.87
C ARG A 30 -8.86 -2.40 -0.53
N LEU A 31 -8.55 -3.69 -0.60
CA LEU A 31 -8.46 -4.52 0.60
C LEU A 31 -7.04 -5.04 0.76
N ILE A 32 -6.58 -5.04 1.99
CA ILE A 32 -5.37 -5.78 2.36
C ILE A 32 -5.81 -6.98 3.18
N LYS A 33 -5.30 -8.15 2.83
CA LYS A 33 -5.74 -9.40 3.42
C LYS A 33 -4.55 -10.23 3.88
N ASN A 34 -4.77 -10.96 4.97
CA ASN A 34 -3.87 -12.05 5.34
C ASN A 34 -4.67 -13.35 5.30
N THR A 35 -4.19 -14.41 5.95
CA THR A 35 -4.83 -15.72 5.89
C THR A 35 -6.27 -15.69 6.42
N ASN A 36 -6.53 -14.92 7.46
CA ASN A 36 -7.79 -14.97 8.17
C ASN A 36 -8.61 -13.69 8.13
N GLU A 37 -7.99 -12.57 7.81
CA GLU A 37 -8.66 -11.29 7.96
C GLU A 37 -8.39 -10.37 6.78
N SER A 38 -9.27 -9.39 6.62
CA SER A 38 -9.10 -8.37 5.59
C SER A 38 -9.39 -7.00 6.19
N LEU A 39 -8.82 -5.97 5.58
CA LEU A 39 -8.97 -4.60 6.05
C LEU A 39 -9.13 -3.69 4.84
N LYS A 40 -10.13 -2.84 4.89
CA LYS A 40 -10.37 -1.85 3.84
C LYS A 40 -9.37 -0.72 3.95
N LEU A 41 -8.78 -0.36 2.81
CA LEU A 41 -7.84 0.75 2.73
C LEU A 41 -8.40 1.85 1.84
N THR A 42 -7.94 3.08 2.07
CA THR A 42 -8.23 4.15 1.14
C THR A 42 -7.31 4.03 -0.07
N GLN A 43 -7.69 4.69 -1.15
CA GLN A 43 -6.85 4.68 -2.35
C GLN A 43 -5.47 5.27 -2.06
N ARG A 44 -5.40 6.31 -1.25
CA ARG A 44 -4.14 6.94 -0.89
C ARG A 44 -3.26 5.99 -0.10
N GLU A 45 -3.85 5.24 0.81
CA GLU A 45 -3.12 4.25 1.59
C GLU A 45 -2.52 3.17 0.69
N ILE A 46 -3.29 2.73 -0.29
CA ILE A 46 -2.79 1.74 -1.25
C ILE A 46 -1.63 2.32 -2.05
N GLN A 47 -1.74 3.56 -2.49
CA GLN A 47 -0.67 4.21 -3.24
C GLN A 47 0.62 4.29 -2.43
N ILE A 48 0.51 4.61 -1.15
CA ILE A 48 1.67 4.65 -0.27
C ILE A 48 2.33 3.27 -0.18
N ILE A 49 1.52 2.23 0.04
CA ILE A 49 2.03 0.88 0.16
C ILE A 49 2.73 0.43 -1.12
N LEU A 50 2.10 0.67 -2.26
CA LEU A 50 2.67 0.25 -3.54
C LEU A 50 3.96 0.98 -3.85
N PHE A 51 4.01 2.27 -3.55
CA PHE A 51 5.24 3.03 -3.76
C PHE A 51 6.38 2.48 -2.89
N LEU A 52 6.10 2.24 -1.61
CA LEU A 52 7.11 1.69 -0.73
C LEU A 52 7.52 0.28 -1.13
N LYS A 53 6.56 -0.51 -1.60
CA LYS A 53 6.83 -1.89 -2.02
C LYS A 53 7.78 -1.92 -3.21
N LYS A 54 7.58 -1.06 -4.20
CA LYS A 54 8.44 -1.05 -5.38
C LYS A 54 9.78 -0.36 -5.14
N SER A 55 9.88 0.40 -4.05
CA SER A 55 11.12 1.10 -3.73
C SER A 55 12.10 0.15 -3.07
N LYS A 56 13.34 0.17 -3.51
CA LYS A 56 14.37 -0.73 -3.00
C LYS A 56 15.12 -0.17 -1.80
N SER A 57 14.82 1.06 -1.44
CA SER A 57 15.45 1.74 -0.31
C SER A 57 14.40 2.55 0.43
N PRO A 58 14.67 2.94 1.68
CA PRO A 58 13.72 3.78 2.42
C PRO A 58 13.45 5.08 1.70
N GLN A 59 12.22 5.55 1.78
CA GLN A 59 11.77 6.77 1.12
C GLN A 59 11.41 7.83 2.17
N ASN A 60 11.95 9.03 2.00
CA ASN A 60 11.64 10.11 2.94
C ASN A 60 10.26 10.70 2.63
N ILE A 61 9.81 11.56 3.53
CA ILE A 61 8.49 12.16 3.43
C ILE A 61 8.33 12.97 2.14
N GLU A 62 9.37 13.68 1.75
CA GLU A 62 9.30 14.51 0.55
C GLU A 62 9.10 13.66 -0.70
N ASN A 63 9.81 12.55 -0.80
CA ASN A 63 9.64 11.63 -1.93
C ASN A 63 8.24 11.01 -1.93
N LEU A 64 7.75 10.62 -0.77
CA LEU A 64 6.41 10.08 -0.65
C LEU A 64 5.37 11.10 -1.10
N GLN A 65 5.54 12.34 -0.69
CA GLN A 65 4.62 13.40 -1.08
C GLN A 65 4.60 13.59 -2.59
N LYS A 66 5.77 13.66 -3.21
CA LYS A 66 5.87 13.87 -4.65
C LYS A 66 5.29 12.70 -5.43
N GLU A 67 5.58 11.48 -5.02
CA GLU A 67 5.18 10.31 -5.79
C GLU A 67 3.72 9.92 -5.58
N VAL A 68 3.19 10.15 -4.40
CA VAL A 68 1.83 9.76 -4.07
C VAL A 68 0.84 10.90 -4.31
N TRP A 69 1.20 12.13 -3.92
CA TRP A 69 0.31 13.29 -4.08
C TRP A 69 0.63 14.14 -5.29
N GLY A 70 1.85 14.05 -5.83
CA GLY A 70 2.24 14.78 -7.02
C GLY A 70 3.17 15.95 -6.73
N HIS A 71 3.91 16.33 -7.77
CA HIS A 71 4.94 17.38 -7.64
C HIS A 71 4.37 18.77 -7.34
N ASN A 72 3.13 19.00 -7.77
CA ASN A 72 2.48 20.29 -7.56
C ASN A 72 1.62 20.34 -6.31
N SER A 73 1.77 19.35 -5.44
CA SER A 73 1.01 19.29 -4.21
C SER A 73 1.44 20.39 -3.25
N ASN A 74 0.47 21.06 -2.65
CA ASN A 74 0.72 22.05 -1.61
C ASN A 74 0.57 21.49 -0.21
N LEU A 75 0.49 20.16 -0.10
CA LEU A 75 0.36 19.51 1.19
C LEU A 75 1.61 19.70 2.02
N GLU A 76 1.42 19.89 3.31
CA GLU A 76 2.52 19.94 4.24
C GLU A 76 3.00 18.52 4.52
N THR A 77 4.29 18.37 4.84
CA THR A 77 4.85 17.06 5.17
C THR A 77 4.15 16.44 6.37
N HIS A 78 3.66 17.27 7.27
CA HIS A 78 2.89 16.81 8.43
C HIS A 78 1.65 16.01 8.00
N THR A 79 0.99 16.43 6.91
CA THR A 79 -0.18 15.71 6.39
C THR A 79 0.23 14.31 5.91
N VAL A 80 1.36 14.21 5.24
CA VAL A 80 1.88 12.92 4.78
C VAL A 80 2.18 12.02 5.97
N GLU A 81 2.84 12.56 6.99
CA GLU A 81 3.14 11.79 8.19
C GLU A 81 1.89 11.27 8.87
N THR A 82 0.84 12.09 8.91
CA THR A 82 -0.43 11.69 9.51
C THR A 82 -1.05 10.51 8.74
N HIS A 83 -1.00 10.55 7.41
CA HIS A 83 -1.50 9.44 6.60
C HIS A 83 -0.75 8.15 6.90
N ILE A 84 0.57 8.23 6.99
CA ILE A 84 1.38 7.07 7.27
C ILE A 84 1.10 6.54 8.69
N TYR A 85 0.98 7.44 9.65
CA TYR A 85 0.67 7.05 11.02
C TYR A 85 -0.66 6.30 11.09
N ARG A 86 -1.69 6.82 10.44
CA ARG A 86 -3.00 6.20 10.44
C ARG A 86 -2.99 4.84 9.75
N LEU A 87 -2.24 4.73 8.66
CA LEU A 87 -2.11 3.45 7.96
C LEU A 87 -1.44 2.41 8.85
N ARG A 88 -0.33 2.78 9.46
CA ARG A 88 0.38 1.88 10.36
C ARG A 88 -0.50 1.45 11.54
N LYS A 89 -1.26 2.39 12.07
CA LYS A 89 -2.15 2.10 13.18
C LYS A 89 -3.27 1.13 12.78
N LYS A 90 -3.86 1.33 11.61
CA LYS A 90 -4.88 0.43 11.09
C LYS A 90 -4.35 -1.01 10.98
N ILE A 91 -3.19 -1.16 10.38
CA ILE A 91 -2.56 -2.47 10.20
C ILE A 91 -2.24 -3.09 11.55
N SER A 92 -1.68 -2.31 12.46
CA SER A 92 -1.31 -2.80 13.78
C SER A 92 -2.53 -3.28 14.56
N GLU A 93 -3.62 -2.52 14.52
CA GLU A 93 -4.83 -2.89 15.25
C GLU A 93 -5.54 -4.09 14.65
N LYS A 94 -5.58 -4.17 13.33
CA LYS A 94 -6.30 -5.27 12.67
C LYS A 94 -5.51 -6.57 12.67
N PHE A 95 -4.23 -6.50 12.35
CA PHE A 95 -3.41 -7.70 12.16
C PHE A 95 -2.39 -7.93 13.27
N LYS A 96 -2.35 -7.04 14.25
CA LYS A 96 -1.37 -7.10 15.34
C LYS A 96 0.06 -7.05 14.83
N ASP A 97 0.29 -6.30 13.76
CA ASP A 97 1.57 -6.21 13.09
C ASP A 97 2.09 -4.78 13.16
N ASN A 98 3.13 -4.56 13.94
CA ASN A 98 3.75 -3.25 14.11
C ASN A 98 4.92 -3.04 13.17
N ASN A 99 5.25 -4.03 12.34
CA ASN A 99 6.42 -4.00 11.49
C ASN A 99 6.09 -3.96 10.00
N PHE A 100 4.83 -3.72 9.65
CA PHE A 100 4.44 -3.68 8.25
C PHE A 100 5.15 -2.55 7.51
N ILE A 101 5.12 -1.35 8.07
CA ILE A 101 5.88 -0.22 7.56
C ILE A 101 6.90 0.16 8.62
N ASN A 102 8.17 0.17 8.25
CA ASN A 102 9.26 0.47 9.17
C ASN A 102 9.74 1.90 8.96
N SER A 103 9.99 2.59 10.07
CA SER A 103 10.54 3.93 10.05
C SER A 103 12.03 3.85 10.35
N THR A 104 12.84 4.43 9.46
CA THR A 104 14.29 4.47 9.64
C THR A 104 14.77 5.91 9.57
N LYS A 105 16.05 6.13 9.85
CA LYS A 105 16.62 7.45 9.73
C LYS A 105 16.56 8.00 8.32
N LYS A 106 16.51 7.09 7.32
CA LYS A 106 16.46 7.47 5.91
C LYS A 106 15.05 7.61 5.37
N GLY A 107 14.06 7.18 6.13
CA GLY A 107 12.67 7.26 5.71
C GLY A 107 11.89 5.99 6.02
N TYR A 108 10.83 5.77 5.27
CA TYR A 108 9.94 4.63 5.49
C TYR A 108 10.20 3.54 4.46
N THR A 109 10.03 2.29 4.89
CA THR A 109 10.24 1.13 4.02
C THR A 109 9.29 0.02 4.42
N ILE A 110 9.00 -0.83 3.47
CA ILE A 110 8.23 -2.05 3.69
C ILE A 110 9.12 -3.26 3.55
#